data_c5f79acb394e84f99fdd4cbf0e95f48e
#
_entry.id   c5f79acb394e84f99fdd4cbf0e95f48e
#
_cell.length_a   1.000
_cell.length_b   1.000
_cell.length_c   1.000
_cell.angle_alpha   90.00
_cell.angle_beta   90.00
_cell.angle_gamma   90.00
#
_symmetry.space_group_name_H-M   'P 1'
#
loop_
_entity.id
_entity.type
_entity.pdbx_description
1 polymer ?
#
loop_
_entity_poly.entity_id
_entity_poly.type
_entity_poly.pdbx_seq_one_letter_code
_entity_poly.pdbx_strand_id
1 'polypeptide(L)'
;VLSNHILETHHVYVKESLPIISEFANKVAKVHGASNPENIEIAKLFHEVTMELQQHLMKEEGILFPHIINLAIAHRNNETISVPFGSVQNPIRMMEHEHDIAGDVFKKIEKLSNNFTPPAHACNTYKALYHHLKEFQDDLHIHIHLENNILFPKAIELEKE
;
A
#
# COMPACT_ATOMS: atom_id res chain seq x y z
N VAL A 1 -11.80 4.69 -14.66
CA VAL A 1 -12.41 3.41 -14.42
C VAL A 1 -11.57 2.55 -13.47
N LEU A 2 -10.37 2.08 -13.90
CA LEU A 2 -9.48 1.32 -13.02
C LEU A 2 -8.99 2.16 -11.84
N SER A 3 -8.65 3.44 -12.06
CA SER A 3 -8.26 4.36 -10.98
C SER A 3 -9.35 4.46 -9.91
N ASN A 4 -10.61 4.57 -10.32
CA ASN A 4 -11.72 4.64 -9.40
C ASN A 4 -11.91 3.33 -8.63
N HIS A 5 -11.72 2.17 -9.29
CA HIS A 5 -11.77 0.88 -8.63
C HIS A 5 -10.71 0.77 -7.53
N ILE A 6 -9.48 1.20 -7.82
CA ILE A 6 -8.39 1.20 -6.84
C ILE A 6 -8.73 2.13 -5.67
N LEU A 7 -9.23 3.34 -5.95
CA LEU A 7 -9.63 4.30 -4.92
C LEU A 7 -10.76 3.75 -4.03
N GLU A 8 -11.81 3.19 -4.64
CA GLU A 8 -12.99 2.73 -3.92
C GLU A 8 -12.77 1.43 -3.16
N THR A 9 -11.86 0.57 -3.62
CA THR A 9 -11.63 -0.75 -3.05
C THR A 9 -10.37 -0.77 -2.20
N HIS A 10 -9.20 -0.56 -2.82
CA HIS A 10 -7.93 -0.78 -2.14
C HIS A 10 -7.49 0.39 -1.28
N HIS A 11 -7.67 1.63 -1.74
CA HIS A 11 -7.32 2.80 -0.93
C HIS A 11 -8.23 2.94 0.29
N VAL A 12 -9.51 2.68 0.15
CA VAL A 12 -10.45 2.68 1.27
C VAL A 12 -10.06 1.60 2.29
N TYR A 13 -9.77 0.38 1.81
CA TYR A 13 -9.33 -0.71 2.67
C TYR A 13 -8.06 -0.34 3.45
N VAL A 14 -7.06 0.24 2.78
CA VAL A 14 -5.81 0.66 3.42
C VAL A 14 -6.10 1.70 4.51
N LYS A 15 -6.86 2.74 4.18
CA LYS A 15 -7.17 3.82 5.12
C LYS A 15 -7.92 3.35 6.35
N GLU A 16 -8.82 2.38 6.19
CA GLU A 16 -9.59 1.81 7.30
C GLU A 16 -8.75 0.85 8.13
N SER A 17 -7.88 0.08 7.48
CA SER A 17 -7.10 -0.97 8.13
C SER A 17 -5.89 -0.45 8.90
N LEU A 18 -5.22 0.59 8.43
CA LEU A 18 -3.99 1.10 9.05
C LEU A 18 -4.16 1.43 10.54
N PRO A 19 -5.18 2.22 10.96
CA PRO A 19 -5.33 2.52 12.38
C PRO A 19 -5.67 1.29 13.22
N ILE A 20 -6.49 0.38 12.70
CA ILE A 20 -6.89 -0.84 13.42
C ILE A 20 -5.70 -1.74 13.66
N ILE A 21 -4.91 -2.00 12.61
CA ILE A 21 -3.72 -2.86 12.71
C ILE A 21 -2.67 -2.20 13.60
N SER A 22 -2.48 -0.88 13.49
CA SER A 22 -1.55 -0.13 14.34
C SER A 22 -1.89 -0.27 15.81
N GLU A 23 -3.16 -0.18 16.16
CA GLU A 23 -3.63 -0.35 17.53
C GLU A 23 -3.33 -1.76 18.05
N PHE A 24 -3.65 -2.78 17.25
CA PHE A 24 -3.36 -4.17 17.62
C PHE A 24 -1.85 -4.41 17.73
N ALA A 25 -1.06 -3.91 16.80
CA ALA A 25 0.40 -4.07 16.82
C ALA A 25 1.02 -3.47 18.07
N ASN A 26 0.60 -2.26 18.45
CA ASN A 26 1.08 -1.60 19.66
C ASN A 26 0.69 -2.35 20.92
N LYS A 27 -0.54 -2.85 20.98
CA LYS A 27 -1.05 -3.60 22.12
C LYS A 27 -0.31 -4.92 22.29
N VAL A 28 -0.10 -5.67 21.20
CA VAL A 28 0.64 -6.94 21.24
C VAL A 28 2.10 -6.70 21.64
N ALA A 29 2.73 -5.67 21.11
CA ALA A 29 4.11 -5.31 21.45
C ALA A 29 4.22 -4.98 22.96
N LYS A 30 3.25 -4.27 23.50
CA LYS A 30 3.24 -3.89 24.90
C LYS A 30 3.03 -5.10 25.83
N VAL A 31 2.07 -5.96 25.50
CA VAL A 31 1.68 -7.09 26.36
C VAL A 31 2.62 -8.28 26.19
N HIS A 32 3.02 -8.59 24.96
CA HIS A 32 3.80 -9.79 24.65
C HIS A 32 5.25 -9.53 24.24
N GLY A 33 5.68 -8.27 24.14
CA GLY A 33 7.01 -7.91 23.66
C GLY A 33 8.15 -8.48 24.51
N ALA A 34 7.96 -8.61 25.81
CA ALA A 34 8.98 -9.17 26.70
C ALA A 34 9.24 -10.65 26.42
N SER A 35 8.18 -11.42 26.16
CA SER A 35 8.26 -12.85 25.87
C SER A 35 8.50 -13.15 24.39
N ASN A 36 7.98 -12.28 23.52
CA ASN A 36 8.04 -12.41 22.06
C ASN A 36 8.52 -11.09 21.45
N PRO A 37 9.84 -10.81 21.54
CA PRO A 37 10.40 -9.50 21.15
C PRO A 37 10.23 -9.16 19.67
N GLU A 38 10.00 -10.13 18.80
CA GLU A 38 9.69 -9.90 17.39
C GLU A 38 8.47 -9.00 17.18
N ASN A 39 7.54 -8.98 18.14
CA ASN A 39 6.36 -8.13 18.06
C ASN A 39 6.67 -6.65 18.22
N ILE A 40 7.73 -6.33 18.96
CA ILE A 40 8.21 -4.94 19.08
C ILE A 40 8.71 -4.47 17.71
N GLU A 41 9.48 -5.30 17.04
CA GLU A 41 10.00 -4.99 15.71
C GLU A 41 8.89 -4.92 14.67
N ILE A 42 7.92 -5.83 14.74
CA ILE A 42 6.74 -5.83 13.84
C ILE A 42 5.96 -4.51 14.00
N ALA A 43 5.71 -4.09 15.24
CA ALA A 43 5.00 -2.83 15.48
C ALA A 43 5.76 -1.63 14.92
N LYS A 44 7.08 -1.60 15.07
CA LYS A 44 7.94 -0.55 14.54
C LYS A 44 7.90 -0.52 13.02
N LEU A 45 8.07 -1.67 12.37
CA LEU A 45 8.03 -1.78 10.92
C LEU A 45 6.67 -1.38 10.37
N PHE A 46 5.60 -1.81 11.02
CA PHE A 46 4.25 -1.45 10.60
C PHE A 46 3.99 0.05 10.76
N HIS A 47 4.50 0.66 11.83
CA HIS A 47 4.40 2.11 12.00
C HIS A 47 5.11 2.86 10.86
N GLU A 48 6.32 2.43 10.50
CA GLU A 48 7.08 3.02 9.40
C GLU A 48 6.31 2.91 8.07
N VAL A 49 5.80 1.73 7.75
CA VAL A 49 5.06 1.52 6.50
C VAL A 49 3.74 2.28 6.49
N THR A 50 3.12 2.46 7.65
CA THR A 50 1.89 3.26 7.77
C THR A 50 2.14 4.70 7.35
N MET A 51 3.20 5.32 7.86
CA MET A 51 3.56 6.69 7.51
C MET A 51 3.84 6.83 6.02
N GLU A 52 4.60 5.90 5.46
CA GLU A 52 4.95 5.91 4.05
C GLU A 52 3.74 5.70 3.15
N LEU A 53 2.87 4.74 3.49
CA LEU A 53 1.67 4.45 2.72
C LEU A 53 0.68 5.62 2.74
N GLN A 54 0.51 6.29 3.87
CA GLN A 54 -0.36 7.46 3.95
C GLN A 54 0.08 8.55 2.98
N GLN A 55 1.38 8.84 2.93
CA GLN A 55 1.93 9.82 2.00
C GLN A 55 1.81 9.35 0.56
N HIS A 56 2.09 8.06 0.31
CA HIS A 56 1.98 7.44 -1.01
C HIS A 56 0.56 7.58 -1.57
N LEU A 57 -0.45 7.25 -0.77
CA LEU A 57 -1.85 7.36 -1.18
C LEU A 57 -2.25 8.81 -1.46
N MET A 58 -1.76 9.76 -0.67
CA MET A 58 -2.03 11.18 -0.90
C MET A 58 -1.49 11.65 -2.25
N LYS A 59 -0.29 11.19 -2.63
CA LYS A 59 0.31 11.51 -3.93
C LYS A 59 -0.49 10.91 -5.08
N GLU A 60 -0.92 9.67 -4.94
CA GLU A 60 -1.73 9.01 -5.97
C GLU A 60 -3.09 9.69 -6.13
N GLU A 61 -3.79 9.93 -5.03
CA GLU A 61 -5.13 10.50 -5.06
C GLU A 61 -5.15 11.98 -5.44
N GLY A 62 -4.13 12.73 -5.01
CA GLY A 62 -4.07 14.16 -5.23
C GLY A 62 -3.40 14.60 -6.53
N ILE A 63 -2.48 13.79 -7.06
CA ILE A 63 -1.65 14.17 -8.20
C ILE A 63 -1.74 13.16 -9.34
N LEU A 64 -1.35 11.91 -9.10
CA LEU A 64 -1.15 10.93 -10.17
C LEU A 64 -2.46 10.46 -10.79
N PHE A 65 -3.41 10.01 -9.99
CA PHE A 65 -4.67 9.48 -10.51
C PHE A 65 -5.51 10.54 -11.22
N PRO A 66 -5.64 11.78 -10.70
CA PRO A 66 -6.30 12.84 -11.45
C PRO A 66 -5.65 13.10 -12.81
N HIS A 67 -4.31 13.07 -12.87
CA HIS A 67 -3.59 13.26 -14.12
C HIS A 67 -3.86 12.12 -15.11
N ILE A 68 -3.87 10.86 -14.62
CA ILE A 68 -4.18 9.69 -15.47
C ILE A 68 -5.60 9.80 -16.03
N ILE A 69 -6.56 10.21 -15.21
CA ILE A 69 -7.94 10.42 -15.64
C ILE A 69 -8.00 11.49 -16.74
N ASN A 70 -7.28 12.60 -16.56
CA ASN A 70 -7.22 13.67 -17.54
C ASN A 70 -6.56 13.21 -18.85
N LEU A 71 -5.52 12.38 -18.77
CA LEU A 71 -4.91 11.77 -19.96
C LEU A 71 -5.93 10.91 -20.73
N ALA A 72 -6.71 10.12 -20.01
CA ALA A 72 -7.73 9.26 -20.64
C ALA A 72 -8.82 10.09 -21.30
N ILE A 73 -9.26 11.16 -20.67
CA ILE A 73 -10.27 12.08 -21.23
C ILE A 73 -9.72 12.80 -22.47
N ALA A 74 -8.51 13.32 -22.38
CA ALA A 74 -7.86 14.01 -23.51
C ALA A 74 -7.66 13.08 -24.70
N HIS A 75 -7.23 11.86 -24.47
CA HIS A 75 -7.07 10.85 -25.52
C HIS A 75 -8.41 10.55 -26.21
N ARG A 76 -9.47 10.40 -25.42
CA ARG A 76 -10.83 10.15 -25.95
C ARG A 76 -11.32 11.31 -26.83
N ASN A 77 -10.95 12.54 -26.49
CA ASN A 77 -11.35 13.75 -27.20
C ASN A 77 -10.34 14.20 -28.27
N ASN A 78 -9.27 13.44 -28.49
CA ASN A 78 -8.15 13.80 -29.39
C ASN A 78 -7.50 15.14 -28.98
N GLU A 79 -7.38 15.40 -27.70
CA GLU A 79 -6.77 16.61 -27.16
C GLU A 79 -5.39 16.31 -26.60
N THR A 80 -4.56 17.35 -26.52
CA THR A 80 -3.24 17.27 -25.90
C THR A 80 -3.27 18.03 -24.57
N ILE A 81 -2.68 17.46 -23.52
CA ILE A 81 -2.59 18.13 -22.22
C ILE A 81 -1.13 18.37 -21.82
N SER A 82 -0.92 19.45 -21.09
CA SER A 82 0.38 19.77 -20.52
C SER A 82 0.62 18.95 -19.26
N VAL A 83 1.86 18.47 -19.11
CA VAL A 83 2.27 17.67 -17.95
C VAL A 83 3.19 18.52 -17.08
N PRO A 84 2.75 18.93 -15.87
CA PRO A 84 3.55 19.84 -15.04
C PRO A 84 4.86 19.22 -14.51
N PHE A 85 4.96 17.90 -14.49
CA PHE A 85 6.17 17.17 -14.03
C PHE A 85 6.95 16.54 -15.20
N GLY A 86 6.79 17.01 -16.42
CA GLY A 86 7.50 16.58 -17.62
C GLY A 86 6.90 15.34 -18.26
N SER A 87 6.81 14.23 -17.53
CA SER A 87 6.24 12.97 -18.00
C SER A 87 5.57 12.24 -16.86
N VAL A 88 4.48 11.54 -17.15
CA VAL A 88 3.81 10.68 -16.16
C VAL A 88 4.74 9.56 -15.67
N GLN A 89 5.77 9.21 -16.45
CA GLN A 89 6.76 8.20 -16.03
C GLN A 89 7.51 8.59 -14.77
N ASN A 90 7.73 9.90 -14.54
CA ASN A 90 8.45 10.36 -13.35
C ASN A 90 7.71 10.03 -12.04
N PRO A 91 6.46 10.44 -11.83
CA PRO A 91 5.73 10.03 -10.62
C PRO A 91 5.46 8.52 -10.57
N ILE A 92 5.27 7.86 -11.70
CA ILE A 92 5.09 6.40 -11.74
C ILE A 92 6.32 5.68 -11.19
N ARG A 93 7.53 6.05 -11.62
CA ARG A 93 8.75 5.43 -11.08
C ARG A 93 8.87 5.62 -9.57
N MET A 94 8.49 6.79 -9.07
CA MET A 94 8.48 7.05 -7.64
C MET A 94 7.49 6.13 -6.92
N MET A 95 6.28 5.97 -7.47
CA MET A 95 5.26 5.09 -6.89
C MET A 95 5.71 3.63 -6.90
N GLU A 96 6.31 3.15 -7.98
CA GLU A 96 6.83 1.80 -8.07
C GLU A 96 7.95 1.56 -7.06
N HIS A 97 8.84 2.53 -6.88
CA HIS A 97 9.90 2.45 -5.87
C HIS A 97 9.31 2.37 -4.45
N GLU A 98 8.30 3.17 -4.16
CA GLU A 98 7.59 3.14 -2.88
C GLU A 98 6.87 1.81 -2.67
N HIS A 99 6.32 1.21 -3.73
CA HIS A 99 5.75 -0.13 -3.69
C HIS A 99 6.78 -1.18 -3.29
N ASP A 100 7.98 -1.09 -3.84
CA ASP A 100 9.06 -2.02 -3.51
C ASP A 100 9.46 -1.91 -2.05
N ILE A 101 9.56 -0.68 -1.53
CA ILE A 101 9.88 -0.43 -0.12
C ILE A 101 8.82 -1.05 0.79
N ALA A 102 7.54 -0.81 0.50
CA ALA A 102 6.44 -1.37 1.28
C ALA A 102 6.45 -2.90 1.23
N GLY A 103 6.68 -3.47 0.05
CA GLY A 103 6.78 -4.92 -0.13
C GLY A 103 7.91 -5.53 0.69
N ASP A 104 9.07 -4.87 0.73
CA ASP A 104 10.22 -5.33 1.51
C ASP A 104 9.95 -5.29 3.01
N VAL A 105 9.26 -4.25 3.49
CA VAL A 105 8.87 -4.17 4.90
C VAL A 105 7.95 -5.33 5.26
N PHE A 106 6.97 -5.64 4.43
CA PHE A 106 6.05 -6.75 4.68
C PHE A 106 6.74 -8.12 4.60
N LYS A 107 7.76 -8.28 3.76
CA LYS A 107 8.58 -9.50 3.77
C LYS A 107 9.29 -9.69 5.11
N LYS A 108 9.79 -8.60 5.70
CA LYS A 108 10.40 -8.65 7.04
C LYS A 108 9.38 -9.01 8.10
N ILE A 109 8.18 -8.43 8.04
CA ILE A 109 7.09 -8.74 8.97
C ILE A 109 6.68 -10.21 8.83
N GLU A 110 6.56 -10.71 7.60
CA GLU A 110 6.23 -12.10 7.33
C GLU A 110 7.25 -13.04 7.97
N LYS A 111 8.53 -12.74 7.82
CA LYS A 111 9.62 -13.53 8.40
C LYS A 111 9.59 -13.48 9.93
N LEU A 112 9.45 -12.29 10.52
CA LEU A 112 9.41 -12.10 11.96
C LEU A 112 8.20 -12.80 12.60
N SER A 113 7.09 -12.82 11.90
CA SER A 113 5.83 -13.43 12.38
C SER A 113 5.75 -14.92 12.09
N ASN A 114 6.81 -15.53 11.57
CA ASN A 114 6.81 -16.94 11.14
C ASN A 114 5.64 -17.20 10.17
N ASN A 115 5.61 -16.44 9.10
CA ASN A 115 4.57 -16.52 8.06
C ASN A 115 3.17 -16.27 8.65
N PHE A 116 3.06 -15.24 9.51
CA PHE A 116 1.82 -14.83 10.17
C PHE A 116 1.18 -15.94 11.01
N THR A 117 2.02 -16.77 11.63
CA THR A 117 1.58 -17.87 12.48
C THR A 117 1.76 -17.47 13.94
N PRO A 118 0.66 -17.19 14.68
CA PRO A 118 0.79 -16.87 16.09
C PRO A 118 1.19 -18.10 16.91
N PRO A 119 1.93 -17.91 18.03
CA PRO A 119 2.29 -19.04 18.87
C PRO A 119 1.05 -19.64 19.55
N ALA A 120 1.18 -20.88 20.04
CA ALA A 120 0.07 -21.61 20.65
C ALA A 120 -0.56 -20.88 21.85
N HIS A 121 0.25 -20.10 22.59
CA HIS A 121 -0.22 -19.34 23.75
C HIS A 121 -0.79 -17.95 23.42
N ALA A 122 -0.89 -17.61 22.14
CA ALA A 122 -1.32 -16.27 21.73
C ALA A 122 -2.75 -15.97 22.18
N CYS A 123 -2.95 -14.74 22.69
CA CYS A 123 -4.28 -14.25 23.02
C CYS A 123 -5.05 -13.86 21.75
N ASN A 124 -6.34 -13.56 21.89
CA ASN A 124 -7.19 -13.22 20.75
C ASN A 124 -6.68 -12.01 19.97
N THR A 125 -6.20 -10.98 20.65
CA THR A 125 -5.64 -9.77 19.99
C THR A 125 -4.40 -10.12 19.17
N TYR A 126 -3.53 -10.99 19.69
CA TYR A 126 -2.33 -11.46 19.02
C TYR A 126 -2.69 -12.21 17.72
N LYS A 127 -3.64 -13.14 17.84
CA LYS A 127 -4.15 -13.89 16.67
C LYS A 127 -4.79 -12.97 15.64
N ALA A 128 -5.57 -12.00 16.11
CA ALA A 128 -6.24 -11.02 15.25
C ALA A 128 -5.21 -10.15 14.51
N LEU A 129 -4.14 -9.71 15.20
CA LEU A 129 -3.08 -8.92 14.57
C LEU A 129 -2.48 -9.67 13.38
N TYR A 130 -2.07 -10.91 13.59
CA TYR A 130 -1.41 -11.68 12.54
C TYR A 130 -2.35 -11.99 11.38
N HIS A 131 -3.63 -12.24 11.67
CA HIS A 131 -4.65 -12.42 10.63
C HIS A 131 -4.80 -11.15 9.80
N HIS A 132 -4.91 -9.99 10.44
CA HIS A 132 -5.05 -8.70 9.75
C HIS A 132 -3.79 -8.33 8.96
N LEU A 133 -2.61 -8.62 9.48
CA LEU A 133 -1.36 -8.36 8.76
C LEU A 133 -1.29 -9.17 7.46
N LYS A 134 -1.66 -10.44 7.51
CA LYS A 134 -1.68 -11.30 6.32
C LYS A 134 -2.70 -10.81 5.29
N GLU A 135 -3.89 -10.49 5.76
CA GLU A 135 -4.97 -9.98 4.92
C GLU A 135 -4.55 -8.66 4.26
N PHE A 136 -3.91 -7.78 5.01
CA PHE A 136 -3.40 -6.51 4.50
C PHE A 136 -2.32 -6.73 3.44
N GLN A 137 -1.38 -7.64 3.68
CA GLN A 137 -0.34 -7.98 2.70
C GLN A 137 -0.95 -8.52 1.40
N ASP A 138 -1.93 -9.41 1.51
CA ASP A 138 -2.60 -10.00 0.35
C ASP A 138 -3.31 -8.93 -0.48
N ASP A 139 -4.02 -8.01 0.18
CA ASP A 139 -4.66 -6.87 -0.51
C ASP A 139 -3.64 -5.94 -1.14
N LEU A 140 -2.55 -5.65 -0.44
CA LEU A 140 -1.49 -4.79 -0.94
C LEU A 140 -0.86 -5.36 -2.21
N HIS A 141 -0.66 -6.68 -2.27
CA HIS A 141 -0.13 -7.34 -3.45
C HIS A 141 -1.06 -7.17 -4.66
N ILE A 142 -2.37 -7.28 -4.46
CA ILE A 142 -3.37 -7.07 -5.52
C ILE A 142 -3.34 -5.61 -5.97
N HIS A 143 -3.35 -4.68 -5.03
CA HIS A 143 -3.30 -3.24 -5.24
C HIS A 143 -2.06 -2.87 -6.09
N ILE A 144 -0.89 -3.31 -5.67
CA ILE A 144 0.36 -3.04 -6.38
C ILE A 144 0.35 -3.66 -7.79
N HIS A 145 -0.17 -4.89 -7.92
CA HIS A 145 -0.29 -5.54 -9.22
C HIS A 145 -1.15 -4.74 -10.19
N LEU A 146 -2.31 -4.27 -9.72
CA LEU A 146 -3.21 -3.46 -10.55
C LEU A 146 -2.54 -2.17 -11.02
N GLU A 147 -1.77 -1.52 -10.15
CA GLU A 147 -1.07 -0.29 -10.51
C GLU A 147 0.13 -0.55 -11.40
N ASN A 148 1.06 -1.40 -10.99
CA ASN A 148 2.32 -1.58 -11.69
C ASN A 148 2.16 -2.26 -13.05
N ASN A 149 1.25 -3.22 -13.17
CA ASN A 149 1.15 -4.07 -14.36
C ASN A 149 0.00 -3.70 -15.29
N ILE A 150 -0.95 -2.92 -14.84
CA ILE A 150 -2.12 -2.54 -15.64
C ILE A 150 -2.27 -1.03 -15.76
N LEU A 151 -2.46 -0.32 -14.64
CA LEU A 151 -2.76 1.10 -14.65
C LEU A 151 -1.59 1.96 -15.15
N PHE A 152 -0.41 1.77 -14.60
CA PHE A 152 0.76 2.58 -14.94
C PHE A 152 1.24 2.37 -16.37
N PRO A 153 1.34 1.12 -16.87
CA PRO A 153 1.65 0.92 -18.29
C PRO A 153 0.63 1.57 -19.23
N LYS A 154 -0.64 1.51 -18.88
CA LYS A 154 -1.71 2.15 -19.67
C LYS A 154 -1.57 3.67 -19.70
N ALA A 155 -1.22 4.27 -18.55
CA ALA A 155 -1.01 5.71 -18.46
C ALA A 155 0.17 6.15 -19.34
N ILE A 156 1.25 5.40 -19.32
CA ILE A 156 2.43 5.66 -20.15
C ILE A 156 2.08 5.57 -21.64
N GLU A 157 1.29 4.56 -22.01
CA GLU A 157 0.81 4.39 -23.39
C GLU A 157 -0.06 5.56 -23.82
N LEU A 158 -0.99 6.01 -22.97
CA LEU A 158 -1.86 7.17 -23.25
C LEU A 158 -1.06 8.46 -23.46
N GLU A 159 0.02 8.64 -22.71
CA GLU A 159 0.85 9.83 -22.82
C GLU A 159 1.57 9.91 -24.18
N LYS A 160 1.92 8.77 -24.76
CA LYS A 160 2.62 8.69 -26.05
C LYS A 160 1.73 9.04 -27.24
N GLU A 161 0.44 8.93 -27.09
CA GLU A 161 -0.53 9.25 -28.12
C GLU A 161 -0.97 10.71 -28.02
#